data_1cd51ec60805a870bf2329d9163fe9eb
#
_entry.id   1cd51ec60805a870bf2329d9163fe9eb
#
_cell.length_a   1.000
_cell.length_b   1.000
_cell.length_c   1.000
_cell.angle_alpha   90.00
_cell.angle_beta   90.00
_cell.angle_gamma   90.00
#
_symmetry.space_group_name_H-M   'P 1'
#
loop_
_entity.id
_entity.type
_entity.pdbx_description
1 polymer ?
#
loop_
_entity_poly.entity_id
_entity_poly.type
_entity_poly.pdbx_seq_one_letter_code
_entity_poly.pdbx_strand_id
1 'polypeptide(L)'
;MTNSKSVRIACATAVLALLVGVSTYAFNNIHENRLTFSRPVALPGVVLPAGSYSFDVASPTALDVVVVRSADGRKVFYMGFTQTVTRPHTMSKDAPITFGEASATEARPISTWYEIGNSTGHQFLYR
;
A
#
# COMPACT_ATOMS: atom_id res chain seq x y z
N MET A 1 24.98 38.78 -23.65
CA MET A 1 23.70 39.03 -23.01
C MET A 1 22.81 37.79 -22.99
N THR A 2 22.69 37.06 -24.07
CA THR A 2 21.87 35.85 -24.13
C THR A 2 22.43 34.66 -23.29
N ASN A 3 23.74 34.62 -23.07
CA ASN A 3 24.41 33.51 -22.38
C ASN A 3 24.07 33.42 -20.88
N SER A 4 23.83 34.56 -20.21
CA SER A 4 23.50 34.54 -18.78
C SER A 4 22.10 33.97 -18.51
N LYS A 5 21.16 34.15 -19.42
CA LYS A 5 19.81 33.57 -19.30
C LYS A 5 19.83 32.06 -19.52
N SER A 6 20.62 31.58 -20.47
CA SER A 6 20.78 30.15 -20.74
C SER A 6 21.42 29.42 -19.59
N VAL A 7 22.43 30.01 -18.93
CA VAL A 7 23.07 29.43 -17.76
C VAL A 7 22.13 29.32 -16.58
N ARG A 8 21.28 30.33 -16.35
CA ARG A 8 20.28 30.29 -15.27
C ARG A 8 19.24 29.20 -15.47
N ILE A 9 18.78 29.01 -16.69
CA ILE A 9 17.82 27.95 -17.02
C ILE A 9 18.45 26.57 -16.81
N ALA A 10 19.70 26.38 -17.22
CA ALA A 10 20.41 25.11 -17.04
C ALA A 10 20.58 24.76 -15.56
N CYS A 11 20.93 25.71 -14.70
CA CYS A 11 21.05 25.49 -13.26
C CYS A 11 19.71 25.12 -12.62
N ALA A 12 18.63 25.80 -12.98
CA ALA A 12 17.28 25.51 -12.48
C ALA A 12 16.85 24.10 -12.87
N THR A 13 17.11 23.67 -14.10
CA THR A 13 16.77 22.33 -14.57
C THR A 13 17.53 21.25 -13.80
N ALA A 14 18.82 21.46 -13.53
CA ALA A 14 19.64 20.52 -12.78
C ALA A 14 19.14 20.35 -11.33
N VAL A 15 18.75 21.43 -10.66
CA VAL A 15 18.20 21.38 -9.30
C VAL A 15 16.87 20.63 -9.27
N LEU A 16 15.99 20.86 -10.24
CA LEU A 16 14.72 20.14 -10.34
C LEU A 16 14.92 18.63 -10.56
N ALA A 17 15.89 18.24 -11.38
CA ALA A 17 16.19 16.85 -11.63
C ALA A 17 16.66 16.13 -10.35
N LEU A 18 17.48 16.79 -9.52
CA LEU A 18 17.91 16.24 -8.24
C LEU A 18 16.76 16.05 -7.26
N LEU A 19 15.85 17.01 -7.16
CA LEU A 19 14.67 16.91 -6.30
C LEU A 19 13.74 15.78 -6.74
N VAL A 20 13.52 15.62 -8.04
CA VAL A 20 12.72 14.52 -8.58
C VAL A 20 13.36 13.17 -8.28
N GLY A 21 14.68 13.05 -8.40
CA GLY A 21 15.40 11.82 -8.08
C GLY A 21 15.24 11.40 -6.62
N VAL A 22 15.35 12.34 -5.68
CA VAL A 22 15.16 12.07 -4.24
C VAL A 22 13.71 11.66 -3.96
N SER A 23 12.74 12.33 -4.55
CA SER A 23 11.32 12.00 -4.39
C SER A 23 11.00 10.61 -4.92
N THR A 24 11.54 10.23 -6.07
CA THR A 24 11.34 8.90 -6.66
C THR A 24 11.88 7.80 -5.76
N TYR A 25 13.02 8.02 -5.13
CA TYR A 25 13.62 7.04 -4.21
C TYR A 25 12.75 6.84 -2.96
N ALA A 26 12.19 7.91 -2.39
CA ALA A 26 11.29 7.83 -1.25
C ALA A 26 9.98 7.13 -1.61
N PHE A 27 9.46 7.33 -2.82
CA PHE A 27 8.23 6.70 -3.29
C PHE A 27 8.35 5.18 -3.45
N ASN A 28 9.50 4.66 -3.84
CA ASN A 28 9.67 3.23 -4.05
C ASN A 28 9.42 2.42 -2.77
N ASN A 29 9.79 2.93 -1.62
CA ASN A 29 9.57 2.25 -0.35
C ASN A 29 8.09 2.22 0.06
N ILE A 30 7.31 3.19 -0.37
CA ILE A 30 5.87 3.26 -0.09
C ILE A 30 5.08 2.38 -1.05
N HIS A 31 5.55 2.21 -2.29
CA HIS A 31 4.84 1.46 -3.32
C HIS A 31 4.73 -0.04 -3.07
N GLU A 32 5.64 -0.62 -2.31
CA GLU A 32 5.65 -2.06 -2.04
C GLU A 32 4.39 -2.52 -1.30
N ASN A 33 3.85 -1.66 -0.42
CA ASN A 33 2.67 -1.97 0.39
C ASN A 33 1.41 -1.24 -0.09
N ARG A 34 1.46 -0.67 -1.28
CA ARG A 34 0.34 0.08 -1.85
C ARG A 34 -0.50 -0.81 -2.75
N LEU A 35 -1.79 -0.89 -2.44
CA LEU A 35 -2.76 -1.69 -3.18
C LEU A 35 -3.82 -0.79 -3.80
N THR A 36 -4.19 -1.08 -5.04
CA THR A 36 -5.22 -0.35 -5.77
C THR A 36 -6.39 -1.29 -6.08
N PHE A 37 -7.60 -0.86 -5.72
CA PHE A 37 -8.81 -1.62 -5.95
C PHE A 37 -9.71 -0.88 -6.92
N SER A 38 -10.21 -1.60 -7.92
CA SER A 38 -11.14 -1.06 -8.92
C SER A 38 -12.59 -1.07 -8.43
N ARG A 39 -12.87 -1.77 -7.33
CA ARG A 39 -14.18 -1.90 -6.71
C ARG A 39 -14.06 -1.72 -5.20
N PRO A 40 -15.15 -1.40 -4.50
CA PRO A 40 -15.13 -1.38 -3.03
C PRO A 40 -14.73 -2.73 -2.46
N VAL A 41 -13.96 -2.72 -1.39
CA VAL A 41 -13.54 -3.90 -0.64
C VAL A 41 -13.88 -3.72 0.83
N ALA A 42 -14.08 -4.83 1.54
CA ALA A 42 -14.42 -4.80 2.95
C ALA A 42 -13.23 -5.23 3.81
N LEU A 43 -13.09 -4.57 4.94
CA LEU A 43 -12.28 -4.97 6.09
C LEU A 43 -13.21 -5.13 7.29
N PRO A 44 -12.76 -5.74 8.40
CA PRO A 44 -13.63 -5.88 9.57
C PRO A 44 -14.18 -4.53 10.04
N GLY A 45 -15.50 -4.36 9.97
CA GLY A 45 -16.17 -3.15 10.42
C GLY A 45 -16.10 -1.94 9.50
N VAL A 46 -15.48 -2.03 8.32
CA VAL A 46 -15.36 -0.91 7.40
C VAL A 46 -15.39 -1.37 5.94
N VAL A 47 -15.95 -0.54 5.06
CA VAL A 47 -15.90 -0.73 3.61
C VAL A 47 -15.03 0.37 3.01
N LEU A 48 -14.03 -0.02 2.25
CA LEU A 48 -13.15 0.91 1.54
C LEU A 48 -13.70 1.13 0.13
N PRO A 49 -13.96 2.37 -0.29
CA PRO A 49 -14.27 2.67 -1.68
C PRO A 49 -13.15 2.25 -2.63
N ALA A 50 -13.45 2.09 -3.91
CA ALA A 50 -12.43 1.90 -4.92
C ALA A 50 -11.36 2.99 -4.82
N GLY A 51 -10.11 2.63 -4.93
CA GLY A 51 -8.99 3.56 -4.80
C GLY A 51 -7.71 2.88 -4.37
N SER A 52 -6.72 3.68 -4.02
CA SER A 52 -5.40 3.21 -3.60
C SER A 52 -5.20 3.39 -2.10
N TYR A 53 -4.63 2.38 -1.47
CA TYR A 53 -4.43 2.34 -0.02
C TYR A 53 -3.05 1.78 0.30
N SER A 54 -2.49 2.20 1.43
CA SER A 54 -1.24 1.66 1.95
C SER A 54 -1.55 0.69 3.08
N PHE A 55 -1.04 -0.54 2.98
CA PHE A 55 -1.15 -1.57 4.01
C PHE A 55 0.20 -1.71 4.70
N ASP A 56 0.20 -1.75 6.02
CA ASP A 56 1.42 -1.91 6.80
C ASP A 56 1.12 -2.50 8.18
N VAL A 57 2.16 -2.99 8.85
CA VAL A 57 2.06 -3.33 10.27
C VAL A 57 2.18 -2.05 11.10
N ALA A 58 1.55 -2.03 12.27
CA ALA A 58 1.50 -0.83 13.10
C ALA A 58 2.88 -0.38 13.58
N SER A 59 3.74 -1.36 13.91
CA SER A 59 5.12 -1.09 14.32
C SER A 59 5.95 -2.37 14.23
N PRO A 60 7.29 -2.28 14.26
CA PRO A 60 8.16 -3.47 14.28
C PRO A 60 7.91 -4.39 15.49
N THR A 61 7.30 -3.89 16.55
CA THR A 61 6.96 -4.65 17.76
C THR A 61 5.50 -5.10 17.80
N ALA A 62 4.67 -4.67 16.84
CA ALA A 62 3.26 -5.02 16.74
C ALA A 62 2.96 -5.57 15.34
N LEU A 63 3.57 -6.70 15.00
CA LEU A 63 3.49 -7.33 13.69
C LEU A 63 2.12 -7.97 13.43
N ASP A 64 1.32 -8.19 14.45
CA ASP A 64 -0.03 -8.73 14.35
C ASP A 64 -1.11 -7.65 14.21
N VAL A 65 -0.72 -6.37 14.27
CA VAL A 65 -1.64 -5.24 14.05
C VAL A 65 -1.38 -4.65 12.68
N VAL A 66 -2.41 -4.65 11.83
CA VAL A 66 -2.34 -4.09 10.48
C VAL A 66 -3.04 -2.74 10.46
N VAL A 67 -2.42 -1.78 9.79
CA VAL A 67 -2.95 -0.44 9.58
C VAL A 67 -3.14 -0.22 8.09
N VAL A 68 -4.32 0.24 7.69
CA VAL A 68 -4.63 0.62 6.32
C VAL A 68 -4.82 2.13 6.28
N ARG A 69 -4.02 2.79 5.47
CA ARG A 69 -4.02 4.25 5.32
C ARG A 69 -4.35 4.64 3.88
N SER A 70 -4.67 5.92 3.72
CA SER A 70 -4.73 6.52 2.39
C SER A 70 -3.37 6.38 1.68
N ALA A 71 -3.37 6.49 0.34
CA ALA A 71 -2.15 6.34 -0.46
C ALA A 71 -1.03 7.29 -0.05
N ASP A 72 -1.36 8.48 0.45
CA ASP A 72 -0.40 9.46 0.96
C ASP A 72 -0.01 9.22 2.43
N GLY A 73 -0.59 8.21 3.10
CA GLY A 73 -0.30 7.84 4.46
C GLY A 73 -0.90 8.74 5.54
N ARG A 74 -1.69 9.74 5.17
CA ARG A 74 -2.19 10.75 6.12
C ARG A 74 -3.43 10.33 6.89
N LYS A 75 -4.30 9.55 6.27
CA LYS A 75 -5.57 9.14 6.87
C LYS A 75 -5.56 7.65 7.15
N VAL A 76 -5.92 7.26 8.37
CA VAL A 76 -6.10 5.86 8.76
C VAL A 76 -7.55 5.47 8.51
N PHE A 77 -7.77 4.44 7.71
CA PHE A 77 -9.09 3.87 7.44
C PHE A 77 -9.39 2.67 8.32
N TYR A 78 -8.36 1.92 8.70
CA TYR A 78 -8.51 0.70 9.48
C TYR A 78 -7.25 0.45 10.31
N MET A 79 -7.44 -0.05 11.52
CA MET A 79 -6.38 -0.59 12.37
C MET A 79 -6.99 -1.73 13.18
N GLY A 80 -6.37 -2.90 13.15
CA GLY A 80 -6.90 -4.04 13.88
C GLY A 80 -5.94 -5.19 13.96
N PHE A 81 -6.25 -6.11 14.87
CA PHE A 81 -5.49 -7.33 15.04
C PHE A 81 -5.75 -8.29 13.89
N THR A 82 -4.70 -9.01 13.52
CA THR A 82 -4.74 -10.06 12.52
C THR A 82 -4.09 -11.31 13.07
N GLN A 83 -4.33 -12.44 12.40
CA GLN A 83 -3.67 -13.69 12.69
C GLN A 83 -2.57 -13.92 11.66
N THR A 84 -1.37 -14.23 12.12
CA THR A 84 -0.26 -14.56 11.23
C THR A 84 -0.51 -15.91 10.57
N VAL A 85 -0.38 -15.95 9.25
CA VAL A 85 -0.54 -17.17 8.45
C VAL A 85 0.63 -17.32 7.50
N THR A 86 0.83 -18.52 6.97
CA THR A 86 1.88 -18.78 5.98
C THR A 86 1.28 -18.68 4.59
N ARG A 87 2.02 -18.06 3.66
CA ARG A 87 1.62 -18.00 2.26
C ARG A 87 1.61 -19.42 1.67
N PRO A 88 0.49 -19.85 1.04
CA PRO A 88 0.45 -21.14 0.38
C PRO A 88 1.49 -21.26 -0.74
N HIS A 89 2.08 -22.42 -0.90
CA HIS A 89 3.08 -22.65 -1.97
C HIS A 89 2.51 -22.50 -3.38
N THR A 90 1.21 -22.72 -3.53
CA THR A 90 0.51 -22.56 -4.81
C THR A 90 0.22 -21.10 -5.16
N MET A 91 0.39 -20.18 -4.20
CA MET A 91 0.14 -18.76 -4.38
C MET A 91 1.40 -18.08 -4.92
N SER A 92 1.24 -17.19 -5.91
CA SER A 92 2.35 -16.39 -6.41
C SER A 92 2.95 -15.54 -5.31
N LYS A 93 4.29 -15.40 -5.31
CA LYS A 93 5.01 -14.53 -4.36
C LYS A 93 4.62 -13.06 -4.49
N ASP A 94 4.10 -12.68 -5.65
CA ASP A 94 3.71 -11.30 -5.94
C ASP A 94 2.24 -11.02 -5.67
N ALA A 95 1.45 -12.04 -5.33
CA ALA A 95 0.04 -11.84 -5.01
C ALA A 95 -0.09 -11.25 -3.61
N PRO A 96 -0.65 -10.03 -3.48
CA PRO A 96 -0.67 -9.32 -2.19
C PRO A 96 -1.86 -9.66 -1.33
N ILE A 97 -2.94 -10.17 -1.88
CA ILE A 97 -4.23 -10.30 -1.18
C ILE A 97 -4.98 -11.56 -1.60
N THR A 98 -5.70 -12.14 -0.66
CA THR A 98 -6.78 -13.08 -0.93
C THR A 98 -8.10 -12.49 -0.45
N PHE A 99 -9.18 -12.84 -1.14
CA PHE A 99 -10.53 -12.38 -0.80
C PHE A 99 -11.36 -13.54 -0.24
N GLY A 100 -12.27 -13.20 0.67
CA GLY A 100 -13.33 -14.09 1.08
C GLY A 100 -14.51 -14.06 0.11
N GLU A 101 -15.53 -14.85 0.40
CA GLU A 101 -16.74 -14.90 -0.41
C GLU A 101 -17.69 -13.74 -0.08
N ALA A 102 -18.33 -13.21 -1.10
CA ALA A 102 -19.36 -12.19 -0.99
C ALA A 102 -20.37 -12.35 -2.11
N SER A 103 -21.60 -11.86 -1.89
CA SER A 103 -22.58 -11.75 -2.96
C SER A 103 -22.13 -10.71 -4.00
N ALA A 104 -22.68 -10.78 -5.21
CA ALA A 104 -22.29 -9.88 -6.31
C ALA A 104 -22.55 -8.39 -6.01
N THR A 105 -23.42 -8.09 -5.05
CA THR A 105 -23.81 -6.72 -4.68
C THR A 105 -23.06 -6.20 -3.46
N GLU A 106 -22.31 -7.04 -2.76
CA GLU A 106 -21.57 -6.66 -1.56
C GLU A 106 -20.11 -6.41 -1.88
N ALA A 107 -19.46 -5.55 -1.06
CA ALA A 107 -18.02 -5.38 -1.11
C ALA A 107 -17.33 -6.68 -0.72
N ARG A 108 -16.36 -7.12 -1.52
CA ARG A 108 -15.63 -8.35 -1.23
C ARG A 108 -14.76 -8.18 0.00
N PRO A 109 -14.88 -9.06 1.01
CA PRO A 109 -14.01 -8.98 2.18
C PRO A 109 -12.59 -9.41 1.85
N ILE A 110 -11.60 -8.64 2.29
CA ILE A 110 -10.20 -9.03 2.22
C ILE A 110 -9.98 -10.09 3.31
N SER A 111 -9.57 -11.29 2.91
CA SER A 111 -9.28 -12.37 3.85
C SER A 111 -7.90 -12.22 4.46
N THR A 112 -6.88 -12.10 3.63
CA THR A 112 -5.48 -12.06 4.07
C THR A 112 -4.70 -11.08 3.21
N TRP A 113 -3.80 -10.33 3.85
CA TRP A 113 -2.82 -9.50 3.19
C TRP A 113 -1.43 -10.11 3.38
N TYR A 114 -0.68 -10.21 2.28
CA TYR A 114 0.69 -10.70 2.27
C TYR A 114 1.61 -9.58 1.83
N GLU A 115 2.66 -9.33 2.60
CA GLU A 115 3.72 -8.43 2.17
C GLU A 115 4.43 -9.01 0.95
N ILE A 116 4.73 -8.17 -0.03
CA ILE A 116 5.39 -8.60 -1.27
C ILE A 116 6.75 -9.20 -0.92
N GLY A 117 6.99 -10.42 -1.42
CA GLY A 117 8.24 -11.14 -1.20
C GLY A 117 8.33 -11.84 0.15
N ASN A 118 7.33 -11.72 1.01
CA ASN A 118 7.29 -12.37 2.31
C ASN A 118 6.48 -13.67 2.25
N SER A 119 6.93 -14.68 2.98
CA SER A 119 6.20 -15.95 3.12
C SER A 119 5.09 -15.88 4.17
N THR A 120 5.03 -14.82 4.95
CA THR A 120 4.07 -14.62 6.02
C THR A 120 2.97 -13.67 5.59
N GLY A 121 1.73 -13.94 6.02
CA GLY A 121 0.60 -13.08 5.76
C GLY A 121 -0.16 -12.73 7.04
N HIS A 122 -1.09 -11.81 6.91
CA HIS A 122 -1.92 -11.29 8.00
C HIS A 122 -3.38 -11.54 7.65
N GLN A 123 -4.00 -12.50 8.33
CA GLN A 123 -5.41 -12.83 8.15
C GLN A 123 -6.27 -11.93 9.00
N PHE A 124 -7.21 -11.22 8.36
CA PHE A 124 -8.14 -10.33 9.07
C PHE A 124 -9.17 -11.15 9.84
N LEU A 125 -9.53 -10.66 11.02
CA LEU A 125 -10.47 -11.34 11.92
C LEU A 125 -11.84 -10.71 11.78
N TYR A 126 -12.76 -11.42 11.15
CA TYR A 126 -14.17 -11.02 11.00
C TYR A 126 -15.02 -11.66 12.11
N ARG A 127 -16.05 -10.94 12.48
CA ARG A 127 -17.02 -11.44 13.46
C ARG A 127 -18.22 -12.07 12.76
#